data_840545eaea1e9a8d770bc951eea64c06
#
_entry.id   840545eaea1e9a8d770bc951eea64c06
#
_cell.length_a   1.000
_cell.length_b   1.000
_cell.length_c   1.000
_cell.angle_alpha   90.00
_cell.angle_beta   90.00
_cell.angle_gamma   90.00
#
_symmetry.space_group_name_H-M   'P 1'
#
loop_
_entity.id
_entity.type
_entity.pdbx_description
1 polymer ?
#
loop_
_entity_poly.entity_id
_entity_poly.type
_entity_poly.pdbx_seq_one_letter_code
_entity_poly.pdbx_strand_id
1 'polypeptide(L)'
;FFDSEIRATDEELTFLYDYFFTIDIWGNYELELFSTISTLFPLPLYFKYSREMLQKTDLLGSLPSNKVGIDTILINGLFKAIEEKDKLKADYFTFQIEKRDLPESEAYLKIIYMIAKGYYDTIFNVKNKGLEKIQRGITILQDLEYVDGARYYENYFANQLSNKDL
;
A
#
# COMPACT_ATOMS: atom_id res chain seq x y z
N PHE A 1 4.97 7.72 10.60
CA PHE A 1 4.91 7.18 11.97
C PHE A 1 3.55 7.56 12.54
N PHE A 2 2.56 6.67 12.43
CA PHE A 2 1.31 6.88 13.14
C PHE A 2 1.49 6.35 14.56
N ASP A 3 1.33 7.25 15.54
CA ASP A 3 1.18 6.85 16.92
C ASP A 3 -0.07 5.97 17.01
N SER A 4 0.08 4.74 17.46
CA SER A 4 -1.02 3.76 17.56
C SER A 4 -2.13 4.17 18.54
N GLU A 5 -1.94 5.28 19.26
CA GLU A 5 -2.90 5.82 20.22
C GLU A 5 -3.85 6.87 19.60
N ILE A 6 -3.51 7.43 18.42
CA ILE A 6 -4.38 8.41 17.74
C ILE A 6 -5.40 7.66 16.87
N ARG A 7 -6.65 7.64 17.31
CA ARG A 7 -7.78 7.10 16.54
C ARG A 7 -8.66 8.24 16.08
N ALA A 8 -9.01 8.21 14.79
CA ALA A 8 -10.04 9.12 14.28
C ALA A 8 -11.40 8.80 14.91
N THR A 9 -12.15 9.84 15.24
CA THR A 9 -13.53 9.73 15.70
C THR A 9 -14.46 9.34 14.54
N ASP A 10 -15.66 8.85 14.84
CA ASP A 10 -16.65 8.50 13.82
C ASP A 10 -17.05 9.73 12.97
N GLU A 11 -17.07 10.93 13.58
CA GLU A 11 -17.35 12.17 12.87
C GLU A 11 -16.23 12.54 11.89
N GLU A 12 -14.97 12.41 12.30
CA GLU A 12 -13.80 12.63 11.43
C GLU A 12 -13.75 11.62 10.29
N LEU A 13 -14.04 10.35 10.56
CA LEU A 13 -14.11 9.31 9.52
C LEU A 13 -15.24 9.62 8.52
N THR A 14 -16.42 10.01 9.00
CA THR A 14 -17.55 10.38 8.15
C THR A 14 -17.17 11.56 7.26
N PHE A 15 -16.55 12.61 7.83
CA PHE A 15 -16.06 13.76 7.06
C PHE A 15 -15.06 13.35 5.97
N LEU A 16 -14.10 12.49 6.30
CA LEU A 16 -13.12 11.99 5.32
C LEU A 16 -13.79 11.19 4.19
N TYR A 17 -14.74 10.33 4.53
CA TYR A 17 -15.46 9.53 3.54
C TYR A 17 -16.28 10.41 2.59
N ASP A 18 -16.97 11.39 3.12
CA ASP A 18 -17.73 12.36 2.32
C ASP A 18 -16.79 13.20 1.45
N TYR A 19 -15.66 13.65 1.98
CA TYR A 19 -14.66 14.37 1.21
C TYR A 19 -14.18 13.55 0.00
N PHE A 20 -13.72 12.32 0.21
CA PHE A 20 -13.22 11.48 -0.89
C PHE A 20 -14.30 11.07 -1.87
N PHE A 21 -15.54 10.97 -1.43
CA PHE A 21 -16.67 10.69 -2.31
C PHE A 21 -16.94 11.83 -3.30
N THR A 22 -16.65 13.08 -2.93
CA THR A 22 -16.93 14.28 -3.75
C THR A 22 -15.77 14.66 -4.68
N ILE A 23 -14.62 13.97 -4.61
CA ILE A 23 -13.46 14.30 -5.45
C ILE A 23 -13.75 13.99 -6.92
N ASP A 24 -13.73 15.02 -7.75
CA ASP A 24 -13.83 14.89 -9.22
C ASP A 24 -12.46 14.76 -9.88
N ILE A 25 -11.47 15.43 -9.34
CA ILE A 25 -10.08 15.43 -9.85
C ILE A 25 -9.13 15.04 -8.74
N TRP A 26 -8.41 13.96 -8.94
CA TRP A 26 -7.37 13.48 -8.02
C TRP A 26 -6.02 14.14 -8.37
N GLY A 27 -5.73 15.26 -7.74
CA GLY A 27 -4.46 15.97 -7.83
C GLY A 27 -3.44 15.44 -6.80
N ASN A 28 -2.26 16.06 -6.75
CA ASN A 28 -1.19 15.65 -5.83
C ASN A 28 -1.62 15.69 -4.35
N TYR A 29 -2.42 16.70 -3.98
CA TYR A 29 -2.90 16.83 -2.60
C TYR A 29 -3.81 15.68 -2.19
N GLU A 30 -4.80 15.31 -3.03
CA GLU A 30 -5.73 14.22 -2.74
C GLU A 30 -5.03 12.87 -2.71
N LEU A 31 -4.05 12.67 -3.61
CA LEU A 31 -3.24 11.44 -3.65
C LEU A 31 -2.37 11.32 -2.39
N GLU A 32 -1.69 12.39 -1.99
CA GLU A 32 -0.86 12.42 -0.78
C GLU A 32 -1.71 12.20 0.47
N LEU A 33 -2.83 12.91 0.60
CA LEU A 33 -3.75 12.74 1.72
C LEU A 33 -4.25 11.30 1.79
N PHE A 34 -4.77 10.74 0.69
CA PHE A 34 -5.31 9.38 0.69
C PHE A 34 -4.27 8.31 1.00
N SER A 35 -3.04 8.45 0.47
CA SER A 35 -1.95 7.53 0.79
C SER A 35 -1.57 7.59 2.28
N THR A 36 -1.57 8.78 2.88
CA THR A 36 -1.19 9.01 4.27
C THR A 36 -2.20 8.44 5.26
N ILE A 37 -3.50 8.63 5.00
CA ILE A 37 -4.58 8.16 5.89
C ILE A 37 -5.14 6.79 5.48
N SER A 38 -4.42 6.06 4.65
CA SER A 38 -4.86 4.76 4.11
C SER A 38 -5.29 3.76 5.17
N THR A 39 -4.67 3.78 6.35
CA THR A 39 -4.99 2.90 7.48
C THR A 39 -6.37 3.14 8.08
N LEU A 40 -6.94 4.34 7.94
CA LEU A 40 -8.25 4.72 8.47
C LEU A 40 -9.42 4.14 7.65
N PHE A 41 -9.17 3.67 6.42
CA PHE A 41 -10.21 3.14 5.56
C PHE A 41 -10.33 1.63 5.68
N PRO A 42 -11.53 1.07 5.88
CA PRO A 42 -11.77 -0.35 5.70
C PRO A 42 -11.54 -0.74 4.23
N LEU A 43 -11.06 -1.97 3.99
CA LEU A 43 -10.68 -2.44 2.65
C LEU A 43 -11.76 -2.22 1.57
N PRO A 44 -13.06 -2.46 1.79
CA PRO A 44 -14.07 -2.25 0.76
C PRO A 44 -14.13 -0.79 0.28
N LEU A 45 -14.01 0.15 1.20
CA LEU A 45 -14.06 1.58 0.89
C LEU A 45 -12.75 2.05 0.26
N TYR A 46 -11.60 1.60 0.78
CA TYR A 46 -10.31 1.85 0.19
C TYR A 46 -10.24 1.36 -1.26
N PHE A 47 -10.72 0.14 -1.51
CA PHE A 47 -10.79 -0.43 -2.85
C PHE A 47 -11.66 0.38 -3.79
N LYS A 48 -12.83 0.83 -3.33
CA LYS A 48 -13.74 1.70 -4.10
C LYS A 48 -13.03 2.98 -4.53
N TYR A 49 -12.44 3.72 -3.57
CA TYR A 49 -11.78 4.99 -3.88
C TYR A 49 -10.52 4.82 -4.73
N SER A 50 -9.74 3.75 -4.53
CA SER A 50 -8.59 3.45 -5.39
C SER A 50 -9.02 3.23 -6.85
N ARG A 51 -10.15 2.58 -7.09
CA ARG A 51 -10.71 2.42 -8.45
C ARG A 51 -11.19 3.74 -9.06
N GLU A 52 -11.90 4.55 -8.28
CA GLU A 52 -12.35 5.87 -8.71
C GLU A 52 -11.17 6.78 -9.02
N MET A 53 -10.15 6.79 -8.17
CA MET A 53 -8.89 7.49 -8.41
C MET A 53 -8.28 7.11 -9.77
N LEU A 54 -8.12 5.81 -10.05
CA LEU A 54 -7.54 5.35 -11.32
C LEU A 54 -8.36 5.78 -12.53
N GLN A 55 -9.69 5.87 -12.41
CA GLN A 55 -10.55 6.33 -13.51
C GLN A 55 -10.49 7.84 -13.72
N LYS A 56 -10.29 8.61 -12.65
CA LYS A 56 -10.33 10.07 -12.65
C LYS A 56 -8.96 10.73 -12.82
N THR A 57 -7.87 9.99 -12.72
CA THR A 57 -6.50 10.52 -12.84
C THR A 57 -5.92 10.49 -14.24
N ASP A 58 -6.64 10.02 -15.25
CA ASP A 58 -6.11 9.86 -16.63
C ASP A 58 -5.50 11.15 -17.21
N LEU A 59 -6.01 12.31 -16.84
CA LEU A 59 -5.51 13.62 -17.30
C LEU A 59 -4.26 14.10 -16.56
N LEU A 60 -4.12 13.79 -15.27
CA LEU A 60 -3.03 14.26 -14.40
C LEU A 60 -2.06 13.13 -13.99
N GLY A 61 -2.40 11.90 -14.28
CA GLY A 61 -1.61 10.71 -13.90
C GLY A 61 -0.25 10.62 -14.58
N SER A 62 0.00 11.42 -15.63
CA SER A 62 1.30 11.50 -16.31
C SER A 62 2.34 12.35 -15.55
N LEU A 63 1.92 13.19 -14.61
CA LEU A 63 2.84 13.98 -13.79
C LEU A 63 3.65 13.08 -12.86
N PRO A 64 4.98 13.24 -12.76
CA PRO A 64 5.83 12.37 -11.94
C PRO A 64 5.39 12.27 -10.48
N SER A 65 5.02 13.39 -9.85
CA SER A 65 4.53 13.42 -8.46
C SER A 65 3.25 12.61 -8.27
N ASN A 66 2.32 12.68 -9.23
CA ASN A 66 1.07 11.94 -9.18
C ASN A 66 1.31 10.44 -9.39
N LYS A 67 2.29 10.06 -10.23
CA LYS A 67 2.66 8.64 -10.40
C LYS A 67 3.09 8.00 -9.09
N VAL A 68 3.98 8.65 -8.34
CA VAL A 68 4.45 8.17 -7.03
C VAL A 68 3.28 8.02 -6.06
N GLY A 69 2.40 9.01 -5.97
CA GLY A 69 1.21 8.95 -5.12
C GLY A 69 0.27 7.79 -5.47
N ILE A 70 -0.02 7.60 -6.76
CA ILE A 70 -0.86 6.50 -7.25
C ILE A 70 -0.23 5.15 -6.92
N ASP A 71 1.07 4.98 -7.20
CA ASP A 71 1.78 3.73 -6.98
C ASP A 71 1.85 3.39 -5.48
N THR A 72 2.02 4.40 -4.61
CA THR A 72 1.96 4.25 -3.15
C THR A 72 0.57 3.78 -2.71
N ILE A 73 -0.50 4.39 -3.21
CA ILE A 73 -1.88 3.99 -2.90
C ILE A 73 -2.13 2.54 -3.32
N LEU A 74 -1.69 2.13 -4.50
CA LEU A 74 -1.88 0.77 -4.98
C LEU A 74 -1.10 -0.25 -4.13
N ILE A 75 0.13 0.06 -3.73
CA ILE A 75 0.93 -0.80 -2.85
C ILE A 75 0.29 -0.91 -1.46
N ASN A 76 -0.19 0.19 -0.88
CA ASN A 76 -0.92 0.17 0.39
C ASN A 76 -2.19 -0.69 0.30
N GLY A 77 -2.94 -0.57 -0.81
CA GLY A 77 -4.12 -1.39 -1.08
C GLY A 77 -3.79 -2.88 -1.19
N LEU A 78 -2.64 -3.22 -1.78
CA LEU A 78 -2.16 -4.60 -1.84
C LEU A 78 -1.90 -5.16 -0.45
N PHE A 79 -1.18 -4.44 0.41
CA PHE A 79 -0.95 -4.86 1.80
C PHE A 79 -2.26 -5.09 2.54
N LYS A 80 -3.21 -4.12 2.48
CA LYS A 80 -4.53 -4.26 3.12
C LYS A 80 -5.29 -5.49 2.64
N ALA A 81 -5.31 -5.74 1.34
CA ALA A 81 -6.00 -6.88 0.76
C ALA A 81 -5.39 -8.22 1.20
N ILE A 82 -4.05 -8.28 1.35
CA ILE A 82 -3.36 -9.48 1.85
C ILE A 82 -3.67 -9.69 3.34
N GLU A 83 -3.65 -8.64 4.16
CA GLU A 83 -3.98 -8.70 5.59
C GLU A 83 -5.39 -9.26 5.84
N GLU A 84 -6.37 -8.82 5.05
CA GLU A 84 -7.75 -9.30 5.10
C GLU A 84 -7.95 -10.63 4.36
N LYS A 85 -6.89 -11.19 3.77
CA LYS A 85 -6.92 -12.42 2.95
C LYS A 85 -7.90 -12.37 1.78
N ASP A 86 -8.18 -11.17 1.27
CA ASP A 86 -9.00 -10.95 0.07
C ASP A 86 -8.14 -11.08 -1.19
N LYS A 87 -8.02 -12.32 -1.67
CA LYS A 87 -7.20 -12.62 -2.84
C LYS A 87 -7.63 -11.86 -4.10
N LEU A 88 -8.94 -11.68 -4.30
CA LEU A 88 -9.45 -11.01 -5.51
C LEU A 88 -9.01 -9.54 -5.55
N LYS A 89 -9.07 -8.82 -4.41
CA LYS A 89 -8.59 -7.45 -4.35
C LYS A 89 -7.06 -7.38 -4.39
N ALA A 90 -6.36 -8.33 -3.78
CA ALA A 90 -4.89 -8.42 -3.88
C ALA A 90 -4.43 -8.64 -5.33
N ASP A 91 -5.09 -9.53 -6.09
CA ASP A 91 -4.84 -9.75 -7.51
C ASP A 91 -5.10 -8.48 -8.34
N TYR A 92 -6.18 -7.76 -8.04
CA TYR A 92 -6.49 -6.48 -8.69
C TYR A 92 -5.38 -5.44 -8.48
N PHE A 93 -4.96 -5.20 -7.23
CA PHE A 93 -3.90 -4.25 -6.94
C PHE A 93 -2.57 -4.65 -7.58
N THR A 94 -2.21 -5.94 -7.50
CA THR A 94 -1.02 -6.47 -8.18
C THR A 94 -1.05 -6.18 -9.67
N PHE A 95 -2.16 -6.47 -10.35
CA PHE A 95 -2.33 -6.20 -11.78
C PHE A 95 -2.19 -4.72 -12.12
N GLN A 96 -2.79 -3.83 -11.31
CA GLN A 96 -2.69 -2.38 -11.55
C GLN A 96 -1.25 -1.87 -11.39
N ILE A 97 -0.51 -2.36 -10.39
CA ILE A 97 0.90 -1.99 -10.19
C ILE A 97 1.76 -2.47 -11.38
N GLU A 98 1.62 -3.73 -11.76
CA GLU A 98 2.40 -4.33 -12.87
C GLU A 98 2.12 -3.65 -14.21
N LYS A 99 0.86 -3.27 -14.47
CA LYS A 99 0.49 -2.53 -15.68
C LYS A 99 1.14 -1.14 -15.76
N ARG A 100 1.43 -0.51 -14.62
CA ARG A 100 2.00 0.84 -14.56
C ARG A 100 3.50 0.88 -14.72
N ASP A 101 4.21 -0.22 -14.50
CA ASP A 101 5.66 -0.35 -14.59
C ASP A 101 6.40 0.71 -13.76
N LEU A 102 6.65 0.40 -12.49
CA LEU A 102 7.32 1.30 -11.55
C LEU A 102 8.64 1.84 -12.12
N PRO A 103 8.85 3.17 -12.19
CA PRO A 103 10.05 3.75 -12.78
C PRO A 103 11.34 3.27 -12.08
N GLU A 104 12.45 3.21 -12.82
CA GLU A 104 13.75 2.85 -12.22
C GLU A 104 14.22 3.85 -11.15
N SER A 105 13.84 5.12 -11.31
CA SER A 105 14.11 6.18 -10.31
C SER A 105 13.45 5.94 -8.97
N GLU A 106 12.37 5.15 -8.92
CA GLU A 106 11.60 4.87 -7.71
C GLU A 106 12.05 3.56 -7.05
N ALA A 107 13.36 3.46 -6.78
CA ALA A 107 13.97 2.25 -6.20
C ALA A 107 13.30 1.84 -4.87
N TYR A 108 12.97 2.80 -4.01
CA TYR A 108 12.31 2.54 -2.74
C TYR A 108 10.95 1.84 -2.96
N LEU A 109 10.09 2.38 -3.83
CA LEU A 109 8.79 1.76 -4.13
C LEU A 109 8.93 0.37 -4.76
N LYS A 110 9.95 0.14 -5.59
CA LYS A 110 10.24 -1.19 -6.15
C LYS A 110 10.58 -2.20 -5.06
N ILE A 111 11.37 -1.79 -4.06
CA ILE A 111 11.72 -2.65 -2.92
C ILE A 111 10.46 -2.95 -2.08
N ILE A 112 9.65 -1.92 -1.79
CA ILE A 112 8.40 -2.12 -1.05
C ILE A 112 7.43 -3.03 -1.80
N TYR A 113 7.30 -2.86 -3.12
CA TYR A 113 6.50 -3.76 -3.94
C TYR A 113 7.04 -5.20 -3.93
N MET A 114 8.36 -5.38 -3.97
CA MET A 114 8.96 -6.72 -3.82
C MET A 114 8.60 -7.36 -2.47
N ILE A 115 8.62 -6.60 -1.37
CA ILE A 115 8.19 -7.05 -0.05
C ILE A 115 6.70 -7.42 -0.07
N ALA A 116 5.84 -6.58 -0.66
CA ALA A 116 4.41 -6.84 -0.80
C ALA A 116 4.13 -8.11 -1.60
N LYS A 117 4.87 -8.35 -2.70
CA LYS A 117 4.80 -9.61 -3.48
C LYS A 117 5.27 -10.82 -2.67
N GLY A 118 6.28 -10.65 -1.83
CA GLY A 118 6.68 -11.70 -0.89
C GLY A 118 5.58 -12.01 0.11
N TYR A 119 4.90 -11.00 0.64
CA TYR A 119 3.78 -11.19 1.54
C TYR A 119 2.59 -11.88 0.84
N TYR A 120 2.26 -11.46 -0.38
CA TYR A 120 1.27 -12.12 -1.23
C TYR A 120 1.60 -13.61 -1.41
N ASP A 121 2.85 -13.95 -1.78
CA ASP A 121 3.28 -15.33 -1.98
C ASP A 121 3.21 -16.13 -0.67
N THR A 122 3.51 -15.51 0.47
CA THR A 122 3.43 -16.15 1.81
C THR A 122 2.00 -16.55 2.16
N ILE A 123 1.02 -15.73 1.82
CA ILE A 123 -0.38 -15.93 2.21
C ILE A 123 -1.14 -16.78 1.18
N PHE A 124 -0.91 -16.57 -0.12
CA PHE A 124 -1.75 -17.16 -1.18
C PHE A 124 -1.06 -18.24 -2.02
N ASN A 125 0.28 -18.36 -1.95
CA ASN A 125 1.06 -19.27 -2.79
C ASN A 125 1.98 -20.16 -1.94
N VAL A 126 3.30 -19.96 -2.06
CA VAL A 126 4.34 -20.78 -1.42
C VAL A 126 5.00 -19.99 -0.29
N LYS A 127 4.61 -20.29 0.95
CA LYS A 127 5.02 -19.58 2.17
C LYS A 127 6.53 -19.32 2.24
N ASN A 128 7.36 -20.34 2.08
CA ASN A 128 8.82 -20.19 2.24
C ASN A 128 9.44 -19.24 1.18
N LYS A 129 9.01 -19.35 -0.07
CA LYS A 129 9.47 -18.43 -1.14
C LYS A 129 9.03 -16.99 -0.88
N GLY A 130 7.84 -16.82 -0.33
CA GLY A 130 7.34 -15.51 0.08
C GLY A 130 8.19 -14.90 1.19
N LEU A 131 8.49 -15.67 2.24
CA LEU A 131 9.34 -15.23 3.36
C LEU A 131 10.76 -14.87 2.91
N GLU A 132 11.38 -15.66 2.03
CA GLU A 132 12.69 -15.35 1.44
C GLU A 132 12.67 -14.00 0.69
N LYS A 133 11.60 -13.74 -0.06
CA LYS A 133 11.44 -12.48 -0.80
C LYS A 133 11.27 -11.27 0.13
N ILE A 134 10.48 -11.42 1.21
CA ILE A 134 10.34 -10.40 2.25
C ILE A 134 11.70 -10.10 2.88
N GLN A 135 12.41 -11.12 3.34
CA GLN A 135 13.71 -10.96 3.99
C GLN A 135 14.73 -10.29 3.07
N ARG A 136 14.75 -10.67 1.80
CA ARG A 136 15.61 -10.03 0.80
C ARG A 136 15.30 -8.54 0.63
N GLY A 137 14.01 -8.17 0.59
CA GLY A 137 13.61 -6.76 0.50
C GLY A 137 14.06 -5.95 1.71
N ILE A 138 13.88 -6.49 2.91
CA ILE A 138 14.33 -5.85 4.15
C ILE A 138 15.87 -5.70 4.15
N THR A 139 16.61 -6.73 3.74
CA THR A 139 18.08 -6.65 3.64
C THR A 139 18.51 -5.55 2.66
N ILE A 140 17.85 -5.41 1.51
CA ILE A 140 18.17 -4.34 0.56
C ILE A 140 17.90 -2.95 1.18
N LEU A 141 16.82 -2.78 1.95
CA LEU A 141 16.59 -1.52 2.67
C LEU A 141 17.70 -1.21 3.67
N GLN A 142 18.21 -2.23 4.38
CA GLN A 142 19.34 -2.09 5.31
C GLN A 142 20.63 -1.71 4.56
N ASP A 143 20.95 -2.40 3.48
CA ASP A 143 22.16 -2.16 2.67
C ASP A 143 22.17 -0.75 2.04
N LEU A 144 20.99 -0.22 1.72
CA LEU A 144 20.81 1.15 1.22
C LEU A 144 20.62 2.21 2.32
N GLU A 145 20.82 1.82 3.59
CA GLU A 145 20.69 2.72 4.76
C GLU A 145 19.27 3.32 4.94
N TYR A 146 18.24 2.68 4.39
CA TYR A 146 16.84 3.02 4.68
C TYR A 146 16.42 2.43 6.04
N VAL A 147 17.09 2.88 7.12
CA VAL A 147 17.01 2.27 8.47
C VAL A 147 15.59 2.23 9.01
N ASP A 148 14.84 3.33 8.87
CA ASP A 148 13.46 3.41 9.37
C ASP A 148 12.51 2.50 8.58
N GLY A 149 12.68 2.42 7.27
CA GLY A 149 11.91 1.53 6.42
C GLY A 149 12.19 0.06 6.73
N ALA A 150 13.46 -0.31 6.88
CA ALA A 150 13.85 -1.67 7.26
C ALA A 150 13.24 -2.07 8.62
N ARG A 151 13.40 -1.24 9.64
CA ARG A 151 12.85 -1.46 10.99
C ARG A 151 11.32 -1.56 10.99
N TYR A 152 10.66 -0.72 10.18
CA TYR A 152 9.21 -0.78 10.04
C TYR A 152 8.76 -2.15 9.55
N TYR A 153 9.34 -2.67 8.45
CA TYR A 153 8.94 -3.96 7.90
C TYR A 153 9.36 -5.15 8.75
N GLU A 154 10.50 -5.09 9.44
CA GLU A 154 10.88 -6.09 10.44
C GLU A 154 9.81 -6.23 11.53
N ASN A 155 9.41 -5.12 12.13
CA ASN A 155 8.39 -5.10 13.18
C ASN A 155 7.01 -5.52 12.65
N TYR A 156 6.64 -5.03 11.46
CA TYR A 156 5.38 -5.37 10.81
C TYR A 156 5.24 -6.88 10.62
N PHE A 157 6.25 -7.55 10.05
CA PHE A 157 6.19 -8.98 9.81
C PHE A 157 6.40 -9.81 11.06
N ALA A 158 7.18 -9.35 12.05
CA ALA A 158 7.27 -10.00 13.35
C ALA A 158 5.88 -10.10 14.01
N ASN A 159 5.08 -9.05 13.94
CA ASN A 159 3.72 -9.03 14.48
C ASN A 159 2.73 -9.86 13.64
N GLN A 160 2.77 -9.73 12.31
CA GLN A 160 1.82 -10.39 11.41
C GLN A 160 2.02 -11.91 11.32
N LEU A 161 3.25 -12.38 11.42
CA LEU A 161 3.58 -13.80 11.27
C LEU A 161 3.56 -14.54 12.61
N SER A 162 3.87 -13.86 13.73
CA SER A 162 3.79 -14.47 15.08
C SER A 162 2.35 -14.70 15.54
N ASN A 163 1.39 -13.87 15.10
CA ASN A 163 -0.02 -13.98 15.50
C ASN A 163 -0.82 -14.98 14.65
N LYS A 164 -0.23 -15.67 13.67
CA LYS A 164 -0.97 -16.52 12.71
C LYS A 164 -0.49 -17.98 12.65
N ASP A 165 0.51 -18.34 13.42
CA ASP A 165 1.00 -19.74 13.56
C ASP A 165 0.53 -20.42 14.87
N LEU A 166 -0.37 -19.80 15.60
CA LEU A 166 -1.14 -20.35 16.72
C LEU A 166 -2.61 -20.42 16.32
#